data_89de5a363b4951b3b4a9b25ddbaa37aa
#
_entry.id   89de5a363b4951b3b4a9b25ddbaa37aa
#
_cell.length_a   1.000
_cell.length_b   1.000
_cell.length_c   1.000
_cell.angle_alpha   90.00
_cell.angle_beta   90.00
_cell.angle_gamma   90.00
#
_symmetry.space_group_name_H-M   'P 1'
#
loop_
_entity.id
_entity.type
_entity.pdbx_description
1 polymer ?
#
loop_
_entity_poly.entity_id
_entity_poly.type
_entity_poly.pdbx_seq_one_letter_code
_entity_poly.pdbx_strand_id
1 'polypeptide(L)'
;MDAGYTNQIFGDLYNALFSPDSETNLLAPTKYPDVKEVIDEIHGAGGIAVLAHPAFLDNFDEIDDYIEMGLDGIEVWHPSATDEDIEMLGSICKKHKLLMTGGSDFHGIYGSSTVTLGTCTTPDEHLDKLMGYKAKKKRAQRKAEKEALANAAKL
;
A
#
# COMPACT_ATOMS: atom_id res chain seq x y z
N MET A 1 12.38 11.98 22.80
CA MET A 1 13.38 12.89 22.19
C MET A 1 13.40 14.21 22.93
N ASP A 2 12.35 14.97 23.00
CA ASP A 2 12.35 16.28 23.70
C ASP A 2 12.68 16.20 25.20
N ALA A 3 12.33 15.09 25.85
CA ALA A 3 12.67 14.83 27.25
C ALA A 3 14.13 14.30 27.44
N GLY A 4 14.93 14.17 26.39
CA GLY A 4 16.33 13.78 26.44
C GLY A 4 16.63 12.29 26.71
N TYR A 5 15.62 11.42 26.70
CA TYR A 5 15.83 9.98 26.94
C TYR A 5 16.47 9.25 25.77
N THR A 6 16.24 9.71 24.56
CA THR A 6 16.81 9.16 23.32
C THR A 6 16.88 10.23 22.23
N ASN A 7 17.83 10.06 21.28
CA ASN A 7 17.93 10.84 20.07
C ASN A 7 17.56 10.03 18.81
N GLN A 8 17.07 8.80 19.00
CA GLN A 8 16.64 7.90 17.93
C GLN A 8 15.20 7.43 18.17
N ILE A 9 14.40 7.32 17.12
CA ILE A 9 13.03 6.79 17.18
C ILE A 9 13.09 5.28 17.43
N PHE A 10 13.85 4.54 16.61
CA PHE A 10 13.99 3.08 16.69
C PHE A 10 15.37 2.69 17.27
N GLY A 11 15.73 3.27 18.42
CA GLY A 11 16.98 2.98 19.13
C GLY A 11 16.78 2.01 20.30
N ASP A 12 17.80 1.93 21.18
CA ASP A 12 17.82 1.00 22.31
C ASP A 12 16.60 1.12 23.23
N LEU A 13 16.13 2.35 23.48
CA LEU A 13 14.93 2.57 24.31
C LEU A 13 13.67 2.02 23.62
N TYR A 14 13.53 2.21 22.30
CA TYR A 14 12.42 1.64 21.55
C TYR A 14 12.46 0.11 21.60
N ASN A 15 13.63 -0.48 21.35
CA ASN A 15 13.78 -1.94 21.38
C ASN A 15 13.49 -2.52 22.75
N ALA A 16 13.94 -1.85 23.83
CA ALA A 16 13.66 -2.30 25.19
C ALA A 16 12.16 -2.29 25.52
N LEU A 17 11.40 -1.30 25.02
CA LEU A 17 9.99 -1.10 25.40
C LEU A 17 8.98 -1.69 24.40
N PHE A 18 9.37 -1.86 23.14
CA PHE A 18 8.43 -2.17 22.05
C PHE A 18 8.88 -3.33 21.13
N SER A 19 10.06 -3.93 21.34
CA SER A 19 10.41 -5.16 20.63
C SER A 19 9.61 -6.34 21.16
N PRO A 20 9.03 -7.21 20.31
CA PRO A 20 8.33 -8.42 20.75
C PRO A 20 9.18 -9.34 21.62
N ASP A 21 10.50 -9.37 21.40
CA ASP A 21 11.45 -10.22 22.12
C ASP A 21 11.95 -9.61 23.44
N SER A 22 11.52 -8.40 23.78
CA SER A 22 11.96 -7.72 25.01
C SER A 22 11.13 -8.17 26.20
N GLU A 23 11.82 -8.50 27.31
CA GLU A 23 11.17 -8.81 28.59
C GLU A 23 10.36 -7.64 29.18
N THR A 24 10.67 -6.41 28.75
CA THR A 24 9.99 -5.18 29.16
C THR A 24 9.01 -4.65 28.09
N ASN A 25 8.63 -5.49 27.15
CA ASN A 25 7.70 -5.10 26.08
C ASN A 25 6.38 -4.56 26.65
N LEU A 26 6.04 -3.34 26.27
CA LEU A 26 4.82 -2.63 26.68
C LEU A 26 3.70 -2.69 25.63
N LEU A 27 3.93 -3.40 24.51
CA LEU A 27 2.91 -3.52 23.46
C LEU A 27 1.74 -4.37 23.94
N ALA A 28 0.54 -3.82 23.88
CA ALA A 28 -0.67 -4.59 24.03
C ALA A 28 -0.95 -5.39 22.74
N PRO A 29 -1.49 -6.62 22.85
CA PRO A 29 -1.94 -7.36 21.68
C PRO A 29 -2.96 -6.54 20.87
N THR A 30 -2.66 -6.26 19.62
CA THR A 30 -3.55 -5.52 18.71
C THR A 30 -4.32 -6.52 17.86
N LYS A 31 -5.64 -6.38 17.82
CA LYS A 31 -6.48 -7.10 16.86
C LYS A 31 -6.62 -6.23 15.60
N TYR A 32 -6.02 -6.67 14.52
CA TYR A 32 -6.17 -6.02 13.22
C TYR A 32 -7.47 -6.46 12.55
N PRO A 33 -8.12 -5.59 11.77
CA PRO A 33 -9.24 -5.96 10.91
C PRO A 33 -8.78 -6.89 9.78
N ASP A 34 -9.71 -7.61 9.17
CA ASP A 34 -9.47 -8.41 7.98
C ASP A 34 -9.10 -7.51 6.78
N VAL A 35 -8.23 -8.00 5.89
CA VAL A 35 -7.76 -7.23 4.72
C VAL A 35 -8.92 -6.85 3.81
N LYS A 36 -9.88 -7.75 3.61
CA LYS A 36 -11.08 -7.47 2.80
C LYS A 36 -11.91 -6.34 3.40
N GLU A 37 -12.08 -6.33 4.72
CA GLU A 37 -12.79 -5.28 5.45
C GLU A 37 -12.10 -3.93 5.26
N VAL A 38 -10.77 -3.89 5.38
CA VAL A 38 -9.98 -2.66 5.15
C VAL A 38 -10.13 -2.14 3.72
N ILE A 39 -10.05 -3.02 2.72
CA ILE A 39 -10.24 -2.64 1.31
C ILE A 39 -11.65 -2.07 1.09
N ASP A 40 -12.68 -2.71 1.65
CA ASP A 40 -14.06 -2.25 1.51
C ASP A 40 -14.29 -0.89 2.17
N GLU A 41 -13.71 -0.64 3.34
CA GLU A 41 -13.77 0.67 4.02
C GLU A 41 -13.06 1.77 3.21
N ILE A 42 -11.87 1.47 2.65
CA ILE A 42 -11.17 2.40 1.76
C ILE A 42 -12.05 2.76 0.55
N HIS A 43 -12.68 1.76 -0.06
CA HIS A 43 -13.58 1.96 -1.21
C HIS A 43 -14.84 2.72 -0.80
N GLY A 44 -15.44 2.40 0.37
CA GLY A 44 -16.59 3.09 0.93
C GLY A 44 -16.34 4.59 1.15
N ALA A 45 -15.12 4.94 1.56
CA ALA A 45 -14.66 6.33 1.67
C ALA A 45 -14.31 6.97 0.31
N GLY A 46 -14.45 6.23 -0.81
CA GLY A 46 -14.05 6.69 -2.15
C GLY A 46 -12.53 6.71 -2.35
N GLY A 47 -11.79 5.93 -1.56
CA GLY A 47 -10.34 5.76 -1.64
C GLY A 47 -9.89 4.83 -2.75
N ILE A 48 -8.58 4.59 -2.80
CA ILE A 48 -7.87 3.64 -3.67
C ILE A 48 -7.03 2.77 -2.74
N ALA A 49 -7.23 1.46 -2.77
CA ALA A 49 -6.48 0.51 -1.95
C ALA A 49 -5.19 0.11 -2.67
N VAL A 50 -4.05 0.42 -2.09
CA VAL A 50 -2.72 0.09 -2.64
C VAL A 50 -1.94 -0.72 -1.61
N LEU A 51 -1.40 -1.87 -2.02
CA LEU A 51 -0.49 -2.67 -1.19
C LEU A 51 0.84 -1.94 -1.08
N ALA A 52 1.21 -1.55 0.15
CA ALA A 52 2.46 -0.87 0.43
C ALA A 52 3.63 -1.87 0.51
N HIS A 53 4.77 -1.49 -0.06
CA HIS A 53 6.09 -2.13 0.03
C HIS A 53 6.09 -3.68 0.21
N PRO A 54 5.47 -4.46 -0.69
CA PRO A 54 5.43 -5.92 -0.55
C PRO A 54 6.82 -6.57 -0.51
N ALA A 55 7.81 -5.99 -1.19
CA ALA A 55 9.20 -6.45 -1.15
C ALA A 55 9.86 -6.30 0.23
N PHE A 56 9.40 -5.34 1.06
CA PHE A 56 9.90 -5.18 2.42
C PHE A 56 9.35 -6.25 3.36
N LEU A 57 8.11 -6.67 3.16
CA LEU A 57 7.39 -7.63 4.01
C LEU A 57 7.51 -9.07 3.50
N ASP A 58 8.07 -9.28 2.30
CA ASP A 58 8.19 -10.60 1.62
C ASP A 58 6.84 -11.34 1.55
N ASN A 59 5.76 -10.59 1.27
CA ASN A 59 4.40 -11.13 1.22
C ASN A 59 3.84 -11.27 -0.21
N PHE A 60 4.68 -11.71 -1.12
CA PHE A 60 4.33 -11.88 -2.54
C PHE A 60 3.24 -12.94 -2.77
N ASP A 61 3.25 -14.00 -1.99
CA ASP A 61 2.32 -15.14 -2.11
C ASP A 61 0.85 -14.75 -1.85
N GLU A 62 0.63 -13.64 -1.13
CA GLU A 62 -0.70 -13.17 -0.75
C GLU A 62 -1.30 -12.19 -1.77
N ILE A 63 -0.51 -11.75 -2.77
CA ILE A 63 -0.94 -10.70 -3.71
C ILE A 63 -2.16 -11.11 -4.52
N ASP A 64 -2.23 -12.35 -4.98
CA ASP A 64 -3.39 -12.84 -5.76
C ASP A 64 -4.67 -12.80 -4.92
N ASP A 65 -4.62 -13.16 -3.64
CA ASP A 65 -5.75 -13.08 -2.72
C ASP A 65 -6.20 -11.63 -2.53
N TYR A 66 -5.26 -10.69 -2.35
CA TYR A 66 -5.58 -9.27 -2.22
C TYR A 66 -6.21 -8.69 -3.50
N ILE A 67 -5.77 -9.15 -4.68
CA ILE A 67 -6.40 -8.78 -5.95
C ILE A 67 -7.85 -9.27 -6.02
N GLU A 68 -8.13 -10.50 -5.60
CA GLU A 68 -9.49 -11.04 -5.53
C GLU A 68 -10.36 -10.27 -4.53
N MET A 69 -9.78 -9.77 -3.43
CA MET A 69 -10.44 -8.90 -2.45
C MET A 69 -10.72 -7.50 -2.97
N GLY A 70 -10.13 -7.10 -4.12
CA GLY A 70 -10.40 -5.83 -4.78
C GLY A 70 -9.30 -4.79 -4.67
N LEU A 71 -8.05 -5.20 -4.45
CA LEU A 71 -6.89 -4.31 -4.45
C LEU A 71 -6.81 -3.50 -5.76
N ASP A 72 -6.56 -2.20 -5.65
CA ASP A 72 -6.49 -1.30 -6.81
C ASP A 72 -5.07 -1.11 -7.35
N GLY A 73 -4.04 -1.32 -6.53
CA GLY A 73 -2.66 -1.07 -6.93
C GLY A 73 -1.61 -1.68 -6.00
N ILE A 74 -0.36 -1.61 -6.42
CA ILE A 74 0.80 -2.10 -5.67
C ILE A 74 1.89 -1.03 -5.70
N GLU A 75 2.59 -0.85 -4.57
CA GLU A 75 3.82 -0.07 -4.53
C GLU A 75 4.98 -0.91 -5.06
N VAL A 76 5.37 -0.61 -6.31
CA VAL A 76 6.37 -1.37 -7.07
C VAL A 76 7.78 -0.81 -6.83
N TRP A 77 7.90 0.53 -6.77
CA TRP A 77 9.18 1.20 -6.58
C TRP A 77 9.38 1.60 -5.12
N HIS A 78 10.11 0.78 -4.39
CA HIS A 78 10.43 0.98 -2.98
C HIS A 78 11.93 0.73 -2.75
N PRO A 79 12.60 1.37 -1.76
CA PRO A 79 14.04 1.18 -1.52
C PRO A 79 14.45 -0.26 -1.17
N SER A 80 13.54 -1.09 -0.70
CA SER A 80 13.79 -2.52 -0.43
C SER A 80 13.59 -3.43 -1.64
N ALA A 81 12.97 -2.93 -2.72
CA ALA A 81 12.69 -3.75 -3.90
C ALA A 81 13.94 -3.89 -4.76
N THR A 82 14.27 -5.13 -5.13
CA THR A 82 15.28 -5.44 -6.13
C THR A 82 14.76 -5.21 -7.55
N ASP A 83 15.62 -5.24 -8.56
CA ASP A 83 15.21 -5.12 -9.95
C ASP A 83 14.29 -6.29 -10.35
N GLU A 84 14.53 -7.48 -9.82
CA GLU A 84 13.69 -8.67 -10.01
C GLU A 84 12.30 -8.49 -9.40
N ASP A 85 12.21 -7.91 -8.19
CA ASP A 85 10.93 -7.61 -7.54
C ASP A 85 10.13 -6.59 -8.35
N ILE A 86 10.78 -5.53 -8.83
CA ILE A 86 10.16 -4.50 -9.67
C ILE A 86 9.60 -5.10 -10.96
N GLU A 87 10.37 -5.97 -11.62
CA GLU A 87 9.92 -6.65 -12.84
C GLU A 87 8.73 -7.58 -12.57
N MET A 88 8.79 -8.38 -11.51
CA MET A 88 7.74 -9.30 -11.10
C MET A 88 6.45 -8.54 -10.74
N LEU A 89 6.52 -7.58 -9.82
CA LEU A 89 5.38 -6.76 -9.40
C LEU A 89 4.79 -5.98 -10.57
N GLY A 90 5.65 -5.42 -11.43
CA GLY A 90 5.24 -4.75 -12.66
C GLY A 90 4.48 -5.66 -13.61
N SER A 91 4.88 -6.93 -13.72
CA SER A 91 4.21 -7.93 -14.55
C SER A 91 2.83 -8.30 -13.98
N ILE A 92 2.73 -8.49 -12.66
CA ILE A 92 1.46 -8.71 -11.96
C ILE A 92 0.52 -7.53 -12.19
N CYS A 93 1.00 -6.31 -11.99
CA CYS A 93 0.18 -5.10 -12.19
C CYS A 93 -0.33 -4.96 -13.63
N LYS A 94 0.50 -5.26 -14.62
CA LYS A 94 0.08 -5.25 -16.03
C LYS A 94 -0.97 -6.30 -16.33
N LYS A 95 -0.78 -7.53 -15.86
CA LYS A 95 -1.71 -8.67 -16.04
C LYS A 95 -3.10 -8.34 -15.46
N HIS A 96 -3.15 -7.79 -14.25
CA HIS A 96 -4.38 -7.51 -13.52
C HIS A 96 -4.90 -6.07 -13.66
N LYS A 97 -4.20 -5.23 -14.47
CA LYS A 97 -4.55 -3.82 -14.71
C LYS A 97 -4.58 -2.97 -13.44
N LEU A 98 -3.69 -3.27 -12.50
CA LEU A 98 -3.52 -2.54 -11.25
C LEU A 98 -2.74 -1.24 -11.47
N LEU A 99 -2.92 -0.30 -10.54
CA LEU A 99 -2.08 0.86 -10.41
C LEU A 99 -0.69 0.46 -9.92
N MET A 100 0.32 1.20 -10.37
CA MET A 100 1.70 1.05 -9.90
C MET A 100 2.13 2.35 -9.25
N THR A 101 2.60 2.29 -8.02
CA THR A 101 3.08 3.45 -7.26
C THR A 101 4.50 3.23 -6.78
N GLY A 102 5.11 4.27 -6.25
CA GLY A 102 6.42 4.18 -5.60
C GLY A 102 6.59 5.29 -4.57
N GLY A 103 7.42 5.02 -3.59
CA GLY A 103 7.74 5.93 -2.50
C GLY A 103 9.06 5.58 -1.84
N SER A 104 9.65 6.57 -1.15
CA SER A 104 10.93 6.41 -0.45
C SER A 104 10.78 5.84 0.96
N ASP A 105 9.57 5.72 1.47
CA ASP A 105 9.27 5.30 2.85
C ASP A 105 10.09 6.11 3.89
N PHE A 106 10.27 7.40 3.61
CA PHE A 106 11.10 8.28 4.43
C PHE A 106 10.42 8.66 5.73
N HIS A 107 11.03 8.28 6.87
CA HIS A 107 10.51 8.48 8.22
C HIS A 107 11.20 9.60 9.00
N GLY A 108 11.88 10.51 8.29
CA GLY A 108 12.59 11.61 8.91
C GLY A 108 14.04 11.30 9.29
N ILE A 109 14.71 12.33 9.86
CA ILE A 109 16.16 12.27 10.13
C ILE A 109 16.55 11.45 11.36
N TYR A 110 15.57 11.04 12.17
CA TYR A 110 15.80 10.27 13.41
C TYR A 110 15.58 8.77 13.26
N GLY A 111 15.20 8.32 12.07
CA GLY A 111 15.11 6.89 11.74
C GLY A 111 16.48 6.25 11.54
N SER A 112 16.55 4.94 11.61
CA SER A 112 17.77 4.17 11.31
C SER A 112 18.04 4.04 9.80
N SER A 113 17.06 4.39 8.96
CA SER A 113 17.18 4.29 7.51
C SER A 113 18.06 5.42 6.94
N THR A 114 18.96 5.05 6.03
CA THR A 114 19.77 5.98 5.22
C THR A 114 19.05 6.50 3.99
N VAL A 115 17.79 6.07 3.78
CA VAL A 115 16.96 6.48 2.65
C VAL A 115 16.62 7.96 2.77
N THR A 116 16.74 8.70 1.67
CA THR A 116 16.37 10.10 1.61
C THR A 116 15.06 10.31 0.86
N LEU A 117 14.38 11.42 1.12
CA LEU A 117 13.17 11.79 0.40
C LEU A 117 13.45 11.87 -1.11
N GLY A 118 12.62 11.18 -1.90
CA GLY A 118 12.75 11.15 -3.36
C GLY A 118 13.71 10.09 -3.91
N THR A 119 14.26 9.20 -3.06
CA THR A 119 15.06 8.05 -3.52
C THR A 119 14.26 7.14 -4.46
N CYS A 120 13.00 6.88 -4.11
CA CYS A 120 12.04 6.21 -4.98
C CYS A 120 10.81 7.10 -5.15
N THR A 121 10.24 7.10 -6.35
CA THR A 121 9.03 7.88 -6.69
C THR A 121 8.16 7.09 -7.66
N THR A 122 6.89 7.45 -7.73
CA THR A 122 6.03 6.97 -8.81
C THR A 122 6.44 7.63 -10.12
N PRO A 123 6.80 6.87 -11.18
CA PRO A 123 7.08 7.45 -12.50
C PRO A 123 5.88 8.25 -13.06
N ASP A 124 6.16 9.32 -13.82
CA ASP A 124 5.14 10.26 -14.29
C ASP A 124 3.99 9.58 -15.06
N GLU A 125 4.31 8.60 -15.91
CA GLU A 125 3.27 7.85 -16.66
C GLU A 125 2.32 7.04 -15.76
N HIS A 126 2.75 6.65 -14.58
CA HIS A 126 1.94 5.96 -13.57
C HIS A 126 1.22 6.94 -12.65
N LEU A 127 1.82 8.09 -12.39
CA LEU A 127 1.18 9.19 -11.67
C LEU A 127 -0.04 9.70 -12.43
N ASP A 128 0.04 9.88 -13.74
CA ASP A 128 -1.09 10.26 -14.59
C ASP A 128 -2.23 9.24 -14.52
N LYS A 129 -1.90 7.94 -14.52
CA LYS A 129 -2.89 6.86 -14.36
C LYS A 129 -3.56 6.92 -12.98
N LEU A 130 -2.80 7.15 -11.92
CA LEU A 130 -3.31 7.30 -10.55
C LEU A 130 -4.24 8.51 -10.43
N MET A 131 -3.84 9.66 -10.96
CA MET A 131 -4.65 10.89 -10.94
C MET A 131 -5.96 10.74 -11.72
N GLY A 132 -5.93 10.00 -12.83
CA GLY A 132 -7.12 9.72 -13.66
C GLY A 132 -8.02 8.60 -13.15
N TYR A 133 -7.55 7.78 -12.21
CA TYR A 133 -8.19 6.51 -11.82
C TYR A 133 -9.61 6.68 -11.27
N LYS A 134 -9.83 7.58 -10.33
CA LYS A 134 -11.15 7.83 -9.74
C LYS A 134 -12.18 8.27 -10.78
N ALA A 135 -11.79 9.13 -11.70
CA ALA A 135 -12.68 9.60 -12.75
C ALA A 135 -13.06 8.46 -13.73
N LYS A 136 -12.08 7.60 -14.05
CA LYS A 136 -12.28 6.42 -14.89
C LYS A 136 -13.18 5.38 -14.21
N LYS A 137 -12.94 5.06 -12.93
CA LYS A 137 -13.76 4.13 -12.13
C LYS A 137 -15.20 4.61 -12.04
N LYS A 138 -15.44 5.90 -11.76
CA LYS A 138 -16.77 6.51 -11.71
C LYS A 138 -17.49 6.47 -13.05
N ARG A 139 -16.79 6.67 -14.17
CA ARG A 139 -17.36 6.54 -15.52
C ARG A 139 -17.76 5.09 -15.84
N ALA A 140 -16.91 4.12 -15.46
CA ALA A 140 -17.18 2.71 -15.65
C ALA A 140 -18.41 2.23 -14.85
N GLN A 141 -18.52 2.64 -13.60
CA GLN A 141 -19.68 2.35 -12.75
C GLN A 141 -20.98 2.89 -13.35
N ARG A 142 -21.01 4.18 -13.74
CA ARG A 142 -22.19 4.80 -14.36
C ARG A 142 -22.57 4.12 -15.67
N LYS A 143 -21.60 3.63 -16.44
CA LYS A 143 -21.87 2.89 -17.67
C LYS A 143 -22.52 1.54 -17.35
N ALA A 144 -21.99 0.79 -16.40
CA ALA A 144 -22.52 -0.51 -15.97
C ALA A 144 -23.94 -0.38 -15.41
N GLU A 145 -24.20 0.62 -14.56
CA GLU A 145 -25.54 0.93 -14.04
C GLU A 145 -26.55 1.21 -15.16
N LYS A 146 -26.15 2.02 -16.14
CA LYS A 146 -27.01 2.35 -17.28
C LYS A 146 -27.32 1.13 -18.16
N GLU A 147 -26.33 0.27 -18.38
CA GLU A 147 -26.51 -0.99 -19.12
C GLU A 147 -27.42 -1.96 -18.36
N ALA A 148 -27.24 -2.09 -17.03
CA ALA A 148 -28.12 -2.91 -16.20
C ALA A 148 -29.57 -2.43 -16.22
N LEU A 149 -29.80 -1.10 -16.12
CA LEU A 149 -31.14 -0.51 -16.21
C LEU A 149 -31.79 -0.75 -17.58
N ALA A 150 -31.03 -0.60 -18.64
CA ALA A 150 -31.50 -0.83 -20.01
C ALA A 150 -31.86 -2.30 -20.28
N ASN A 151 -31.14 -3.24 -19.65
CA ASN A 151 -31.43 -4.66 -19.76
C ASN A 151 -32.66 -5.05 -18.92
N ALA A 152 -32.84 -4.48 -17.73
CA ALA A 152 -34.02 -4.69 -16.90
C ALA A 152 -35.32 -4.16 -17.55
N ALA A 153 -35.24 -3.11 -18.35
CA ALA A 153 -36.39 -2.53 -19.06
C ALA A 153 -36.82 -3.31 -20.32
N LYS A 154 -36.07 -4.35 -20.70
CA LYS A 154 -36.39 -5.21 -21.86
C LYS A 154 -37.05 -6.56 -21.47
N LEU A 155 -37.18 -6.80 -20.17
CA LEU A 155 -37.88 -7.94 -19.56
C LEU A 155 -39.32 -7.56 -19.15
#